data_74c8dac6d84cc1de9c5ec396855b5fd1
#
_entry.id   74c8dac6d84cc1de9c5ec396855b5fd1
#
_cell.length_a   1.000
_cell.length_b   1.000
_cell.length_c   1.000
_cell.angle_alpha   90.00
_cell.angle_beta   90.00
_cell.angle_gamma   90.00
#
_symmetry.space_group_name_H-M   'P 1'
#
loop_
_entity.id
_entity.type
_entity.pdbx_description
1 polymer ?
#
loop_
_entity_poly.entity_id
_entity_poly.type
_entity_poly.pdbx_seq_one_letter_code
_entity_poly.pdbx_strand_id
1 'polypeptide(L)'
;MSIIDPGDEVVIPAPYWVSYKAIVQLAEGKSVYIQTKIENDFKVTPDQLRAALTPRSKMMIFSSPSNPTGMLYSKEELRALAEVLRDYPNVIVLSDEIYEHINFEGKHESIAQFDWMKDRTVTVNGVAKGFAMTGWRIGFIGAPVAIAKACNKLQGQVTSATCSIAQRATIKAMEMDPSTSDDIINMRNIFLKRRDMMYELLCQIPGFKVRLPKGAFYFFPEISELYGKNVPATSIFTEKYGKTVIENSTDFCMYILYDANVALVQGIAFGDDNCVRLSYATSEEQLREAARRIREAVENMK
;
A
#
# COMPACT_ATOMS: atom_id res chain seq x y z
N MET A 1 8.83 -3.16 -18.16
CA MET A 1 8.85 -3.15 -19.65
C MET A 1 9.58 -1.92 -20.25
N SER A 2 9.44 -0.70 -19.75
CA SER A 2 10.18 0.47 -20.27
C SER A 2 11.57 0.67 -19.65
N ILE A 3 11.90 -0.05 -18.57
CA ILE A 3 13.10 0.15 -17.76
C ILE A 3 13.77 -1.19 -17.42
N ILE A 4 12.97 -2.22 -17.18
CA ILE A 4 13.41 -3.54 -16.69
C ILE A 4 13.61 -4.47 -17.88
N ASP A 5 14.76 -5.09 -17.92
CA ASP A 5 15.11 -6.20 -18.82
C ASP A 5 15.06 -7.54 -18.06
N PRO A 6 14.96 -8.68 -18.78
CA PRO A 6 14.94 -10.01 -18.15
C PRO A 6 16.12 -10.23 -17.18
N GLY A 7 15.80 -10.55 -15.94
CA GLY A 7 16.78 -10.81 -14.88
C GLY A 7 17.28 -9.60 -14.09
N ASP A 8 16.89 -8.38 -14.47
CA ASP A 8 17.14 -7.19 -13.65
C ASP A 8 16.46 -7.32 -12.27
N GLU A 9 17.13 -6.87 -11.23
CA GLU A 9 16.61 -6.91 -9.87
C GLU A 9 15.82 -5.64 -9.54
N VAL A 10 14.62 -5.85 -8.98
CA VAL A 10 13.74 -4.77 -8.48
C VAL A 10 13.56 -4.95 -6.98
N VAL A 11 14.07 -3.99 -6.20
CA VAL A 11 13.99 -3.98 -4.75
C VAL A 11 12.61 -3.46 -4.31
N ILE A 12 11.92 -4.23 -3.47
CA ILE A 12 10.56 -3.92 -3.02
C ILE A 12 10.48 -4.12 -1.50
N PRO A 13 10.37 -3.06 -0.68
CA PRO A 13 10.05 -3.20 0.74
C PRO A 13 8.68 -3.88 0.90
N ALA A 14 8.63 -4.94 1.71
CA ALA A 14 7.42 -5.62 2.10
C ALA A 14 7.01 -5.16 3.53
N PRO A 15 5.72 -4.94 3.79
CA PRO A 15 4.59 -5.17 2.89
C PRO A 15 4.47 -4.13 1.78
N TYR A 16 3.95 -4.58 0.62
CA TYR A 16 3.86 -3.78 -0.62
C TYR A 16 2.48 -3.93 -1.28
N TRP A 17 2.10 -3.00 -2.18
CA TRP A 17 0.89 -3.16 -2.96
C TRP A 17 0.98 -4.40 -3.87
N VAL A 18 -0.04 -5.25 -3.80
CA VAL A 18 -0.11 -6.59 -4.43
C VAL A 18 0.35 -6.61 -5.89
N SER A 19 0.10 -5.53 -6.65
CA SER A 19 0.43 -5.47 -8.07
C SER A 19 1.92 -5.27 -8.37
N TYR A 20 2.74 -4.79 -7.43
CA TYR A 20 4.16 -4.56 -7.71
C TYR A 20 4.88 -5.84 -8.12
N LYS A 21 4.64 -6.94 -7.38
CA LYS A 21 5.19 -8.26 -7.73
C LYS A 21 4.80 -8.69 -9.15
N ALA A 22 3.50 -8.58 -9.47
CA ALA A 22 2.98 -9.00 -10.76
C ALA A 22 3.54 -8.14 -11.92
N ILE A 23 3.66 -6.80 -11.72
CA ILE A 23 4.23 -5.89 -12.72
C ILE A 23 5.70 -6.22 -13.01
N VAL A 24 6.49 -6.52 -11.96
CA VAL A 24 7.89 -6.93 -12.13
C VAL A 24 7.98 -8.25 -12.88
N GLN A 25 7.13 -9.23 -12.56
CA GLN A 25 7.08 -10.51 -13.26
C GLN A 25 6.69 -10.36 -14.75
N LEU A 26 5.74 -9.48 -15.06
CA LEU A 26 5.35 -9.17 -16.44
C LEU A 26 6.49 -8.51 -17.24
N ALA A 27 7.40 -7.84 -16.57
CA ALA A 27 8.60 -7.28 -17.18
C ALA A 27 9.80 -8.26 -17.18
N GLU A 28 9.59 -9.53 -16.77
CA GLU A 28 10.60 -10.57 -16.63
C GLU A 28 11.73 -10.22 -15.64
N GLY A 29 11.50 -9.23 -14.78
CA GLY A 29 12.40 -8.82 -13.71
C GLY A 29 12.31 -9.76 -12.49
N LYS A 30 13.32 -9.68 -11.64
CA LYS A 30 13.43 -10.42 -10.39
C LYS A 30 13.13 -9.51 -9.20
N SER A 31 12.06 -9.80 -8.45
CA SER A 31 11.77 -9.09 -7.21
C SER A 31 12.73 -9.48 -6.09
N VAL A 32 13.33 -8.49 -5.42
CA VAL A 32 14.14 -8.63 -4.22
C VAL A 32 13.38 -7.96 -3.08
N TYR A 33 12.86 -8.76 -2.14
CA TYR A 33 12.03 -8.24 -1.05
C TYR A 33 12.87 -7.89 0.16
N ILE A 34 12.57 -6.72 0.76
CA ILE A 34 13.09 -6.33 2.08
C ILE A 34 11.95 -6.49 3.07
N GLN A 35 12.03 -7.50 3.94
CA GLN A 35 11.04 -7.69 4.99
C GLN A 35 11.19 -6.59 6.05
N THR A 36 10.11 -5.87 6.30
CA THR A 36 10.01 -4.88 7.37
C THR A 36 9.11 -5.41 8.49
N LYS A 37 9.06 -4.72 9.61
CA LYS A 37 8.33 -5.18 10.78
C LYS A 37 7.43 -4.06 11.34
N ILE A 38 6.38 -4.48 12.05
CA ILE A 38 5.42 -3.56 12.68
C ILE A 38 6.11 -2.65 13.71
N GLU A 39 7.18 -3.12 14.40
CA GLU A 39 7.95 -2.33 15.36
C GLU A 39 8.62 -1.12 14.71
N ASN A 40 8.94 -1.21 13.42
CA ASN A 40 9.56 -0.16 12.62
C ASN A 40 8.57 0.51 11.67
N ASP A 41 7.27 0.52 12.02
CA ASP A 41 6.18 1.09 11.22
C ASP A 41 6.15 0.55 9.77
N PHE A 42 6.60 -0.70 9.56
CA PHE A 42 6.71 -1.33 8.23
C PHE A 42 7.53 -0.50 7.23
N LYS A 43 8.52 0.25 7.70
CA LYS A 43 9.42 1.06 6.88
C LYS A 43 10.79 0.41 6.74
N VAL A 44 11.37 0.51 5.55
CA VAL A 44 12.73 0.04 5.30
C VAL A 44 13.75 1.00 5.91
N THR A 45 14.78 0.45 6.53
CA THR A 45 15.92 1.22 7.04
C THR A 45 17.02 1.35 5.97
N PRO A 46 17.92 2.37 6.10
CA PRO A 46 19.08 2.51 5.22
C PRO A 46 19.95 1.24 5.15
N ASP A 47 20.17 0.57 6.28
CA ASP A 47 21.00 -0.65 6.36
C ASP A 47 20.33 -1.83 5.62
N GLN A 48 19.02 -1.99 5.79
CA GLN A 48 18.25 -3.00 5.06
C GLN A 48 18.29 -2.74 3.56
N LEU A 49 18.14 -1.47 3.14
CA LEU A 49 18.23 -1.10 1.73
C LEU A 49 19.62 -1.40 1.16
N ARG A 50 20.70 -1.00 1.86
CA ARG A 50 22.08 -1.27 1.46
C ARG A 50 22.36 -2.77 1.31
N ALA A 51 21.85 -3.57 2.23
CA ALA A 51 22.02 -5.03 2.20
C ALA A 51 21.29 -5.71 1.03
N ALA A 52 20.20 -5.11 0.55
CA ALA A 52 19.38 -5.66 -0.53
C ALA A 52 19.88 -5.25 -1.94
N LEU A 53 20.61 -4.15 -2.03
CA LEU A 53 21.10 -3.62 -3.30
C LEU A 53 22.33 -4.40 -3.79
N THR A 54 22.31 -4.77 -5.08
CA THR A 54 23.39 -5.46 -5.78
C THR A 54 23.75 -4.71 -7.07
N PRO A 55 24.85 -5.06 -7.76
CA PRO A 55 25.15 -4.49 -9.09
C PRO A 55 24.05 -4.76 -10.15
N ARG A 56 23.15 -5.72 -9.92
CA ARG A 56 22.01 -6.03 -10.81
C ARG A 56 20.75 -5.27 -10.43
N SER A 57 20.75 -4.56 -9.31
CA SER A 57 19.61 -3.76 -8.90
C SER A 57 19.38 -2.62 -9.88
N LYS A 58 18.22 -2.63 -10.54
CA LYS A 58 17.82 -1.68 -11.56
C LYS A 58 16.80 -0.69 -11.08
N MET A 59 15.95 -1.13 -10.13
CA MET A 59 14.85 -0.31 -9.63
C MET A 59 14.58 -0.59 -8.16
N MET A 60 14.10 0.42 -7.44
CA MET A 60 13.41 0.30 -6.17
C MET A 60 11.98 0.79 -6.33
N ILE A 61 10.99 0.03 -5.83
CA ILE A 61 9.57 0.43 -5.84
C ILE A 61 9.07 0.51 -4.41
N PHE A 62 8.49 1.64 -4.02
CA PHE A 62 7.82 1.80 -2.71
C PHE A 62 6.66 2.78 -2.82
N SER A 63 5.78 2.82 -1.81
CA SER A 63 4.68 3.78 -1.72
C SER A 63 4.70 4.56 -0.41
N SER A 64 4.38 5.86 -0.49
CA SER A 64 4.25 6.76 0.66
C SER A 64 3.19 7.83 0.35
N PRO A 65 2.06 7.83 1.06
CA PRO A 65 1.56 6.86 2.05
C PRO A 65 1.34 5.46 1.46
N SER A 66 1.59 4.42 2.27
CA SER A 66 1.64 3.03 1.81
C SER A 66 0.27 2.36 1.75
N ASN A 67 0.08 1.54 0.75
CA ASN A 67 -0.88 0.44 0.73
C ASN A 67 -0.07 -0.87 0.84
N PRO A 68 -0.18 -1.66 1.95
CA PRO A 68 -1.37 -1.78 2.81
C PRO A 68 -1.29 -1.05 4.17
N THR A 69 -0.16 -0.49 4.59
CA THR A 69 0.10 -0.15 5.99
C THR A 69 -0.46 1.20 6.43
N GLY A 70 -0.70 2.11 5.48
CA GLY A 70 -1.04 3.50 5.78
C GLY A 70 0.12 4.32 6.36
N MET A 71 1.33 3.75 6.42
CA MET A 71 2.50 4.48 6.91
C MET A 71 3.08 5.37 5.82
N LEU A 72 3.78 6.42 6.24
CA LEU A 72 4.50 7.33 5.35
C LEU A 72 5.91 7.59 5.87
N TYR A 73 6.79 7.89 4.94
CA TYR A 73 8.17 8.26 5.25
C TYR A 73 8.27 9.76 5.52
N SER A 74 9.03 10.14 6.55
CA SER A 74 9.41 11.53 6.79
C SER A 74 10.47 11.98 5.79
N LYS A 75 10.71 13.30 5.74
CA LYS A 75 11.77 13.88 4.92
C LYS A 75 13.15 13.33 5.29
N GLU A 76 13.41 13.15 6.58
CA GLU A 76 14.66 12.62 7.12
C GLU A 76 14.86 11.16 6.73
N GLU A 77 13.81 10.34 6.84
CA GLU A 77 13.84 8.94 6.43
C GLU A 77 14.06 8.81 4.93
N LEU A 78 13.34 9.60 4.10
CA LEU A 78 13.56 9.62 2.65
C LEU A 78 14.96 10.08 2.29
N ARG A 79 15.51 11.07 3.00
CA ARG A 79 16.90 11.53 2.81
C ARG A 79 17.89 10.41 3.10
N ALA A 80 17.70 9.69 4.20
CA ALA A 80 18.59 8.58 4.58
C ALA A 80 18.59 7.46 3.53
N LEU A 81 17.44 7.12 2.95
CA LEU A 81 17.36 6.18 1.83
C LEU A 81 18.02 6.74 0.56
N ALA A 82 17.79 8.01 0.26
CA ALA A 82 18.38 8.68 -0.90
C ALA A 82 19.93 8.75 -0.80
N GLU A 83 20.49 8.89 0.41
CA GLU A 83 21.94 8.82 0.61
C GLU A 83 22.50 7.42 0.31
N VAL A 84 21.84 6.35 0.73
CA VAL A 84 22.25 4.98 0.36
C VAL A 84 22.25 4.82 -1.17
N LEU A 85 21.24 5.35 -1.83
CA LEU A 85 21.13 5.26 -3.28
C LEU A 85 22.20 6.05 -4.04
N ARG A 86 22.95 6.95 -3.44
CA ARG A 86 24.10 7.64 -4.08
C ARG A 86 25.16 6.65 -4.55
N ASP A 87 25.38 5.59 -3.78
CA ASP A 87 26.37 4.55 -4.11
C ASP A 87 25.90 3.64 -5.26
N TYR A 88 24.62 3.76 -5.66
CA TYR A 88 23.98 2.96 -6.71
C TYR A 88 23.32 3.88 -7.77
N PRO A 89 24.12 4.62 -8.55
CA PRO A 89 23.62 5.68 -9.44
C PRO A 89 22.69 5.18 -10.56
N ASN A 90 22.76 3.90 -10.91
CA ASN A 90 21.94 3.29 -11.95
C ASN A 90 20.57 2.78 -11.46
N VAL A 91 20.32 2.81 -10.14
CA VAL A 91 19.04 2.39 -9.59
C VAL A 91 18.02 3.51 -9.75
N ILE A 92 16.95 3.24 -10.47
CA ILE A 92 15.79 4.13 -10.63
C ILE A 92 14.85 3.91 -9.45
N VAL A 93 14.27 4.96 -8.92
CA VAL A 93 13.26 4.87 -7.87
C VAL A 93 11.88 5.12 -8.46
N LEU A 94 10.95 4.17 -8.28
CA LEU A 94 9.53 4.37 -8.53
C LEU A 94 8.86 4.67 -7.18
N SER A 95 8.48 5.93 -6.99
CA SER A 95 7.79 6.44 -5.81
C SER A 95 6.29 6.54 -6.11
N ASP A 96 5.50 5.64 -5.52
CA ASP A 96 4.05 5.66 -5.66
C ASP A 96 3.44 6.58 -4.59
N GLU A 97 2.98 7.74 -5.02
CA GLU A 97 2.50 8.82 -4.17
C GLU A 97 0.98 9.05 -4.33
N ILE A 98 0.25 8.03 -4.80
CA ILE A 98 -1.18 8.11 -5.13
C ILE A 98 -2.05 8.58 -3.94
N TYR A 99 -1.57 8.42 -2.70
CA TYR A 99 -2.27 8.83 -1.48
C TYR A 99 -1.79 10.17 -0.91
N GLU A 100 -1.04 10.99 -1.63
CA GLU A 100 -0.46 12.25 -1.13
C GLU A 100 -1.48 13.18 -0.45
N HIS A 101 -2.72 13.25 -0.97
CA HIS A 101 -3.80 14.08 -0.41
C HIS A 101 -4.59 13.41 0.72
N ILE A 102 -4.32 12.13 0.99
CA ILE A 102 -4.86 11.41 2.15
C ILE A 102 -3.71 11.18 3.12
N ASN A 103 -3.16 12.26 3.61
CA ASN A 103 -2.05 12.35 4.53
C ASN A 103 -2.51 13.09 5.78
N PHE A 104 -2.31 12.51 6.96
CA PHE A 104 -2.78 13.02 8.25
C PHE A 104 -1.67 13.74 9.05
N GLU A 105 -0.42 13.69 8.56
CA GLU A 105 0.76 14.27 9.23
C GLU A 105 1.19 15.64 8.63
N GLY A 106 0.36 16.22 7.77
CA GLY A 106 0.61 17.53 7.18
C GLY A 106 1.13 17.47 5.74
N LYS A 107 2.33 18.02 5.47
CA LYS A 107 2.86 18.09 4.11
C LYS A 107 3.34 16.73 3.63
N HIS A 108 2.99 16.38 2.39
CA HIS A 108 3.55 15.22 1.71
C HIS A 108 5.04 15.47 1.39
N GLU A 109 5.85 14.42 1.60
CA GLU A 109 7.28 14.44 1.29
C GLU A 109 7.58 13.41 0.20
N SER A 110 8.31 13.83 -0.83
CA SER A 110 8.72 12.97 -1.96
C SER A 110 10.23 12.78 -1.97
N ILE A 111 10.70 11.60 -2.33
CA ILE A 111 12.14 11.35 -2.53
C ILE A 111 12.69 12.15 -3.72
N ALA A 112 11.85 12.53 -4.67
CA ALA A 112 12.21 13.37 -5.82
C ALA A 112 12.60 14.81 -5.45
N GLN A 113 12.32 15.25 -4.20
CA GLN A 113 12.70 16.59 -3.72
C GLN A 113 14.21 16.79 -3.55
N PHE A 114 14.98 15.70 -3.46
CA PHE A 114 16.43 15.78 -3.35
C PHE A 114 17.07 15.88 -4.74
N ASP A 115 17.93 16.86 -4.98
CA ASP A 115 18.48 17.18 -6.31
C ASP A 115 19.10 15.94 -7.00
N TRP A 116 19.84 15.11 -6.25
CA TRP A 116 20.48 13.90 -6.80
C TRP A 116 19.53 12.74 -7.07
N MET A 117 18.26 12.86 -6.65
CA MET A 117 17.22 11.86 -6.92
C MET A 117 16.29 12.26 -8.07
N LYS A 118 16.20 13.55 -8.39
CA LYS A 118 15.26 14.09 -9.36
C LYS A 118 15.35 13.42 -10.73
N ASP A 119 16.55 13.23 -11.24
CA ASP A 119 16.80 12.68 -12.57
C ASP A 119 16.75 11.14 -12.63
N ARG A 120 16.38 10.48 -11.55
CA ARG A 120 16.25 9.04 -11.45
C ARG A 120 15.06 8.57 -10.62
N THR A 121 14.11 9.47 -10.38
CA THR A 121 12.84 9.15 -9.73
C THR A 121 11.71 9.20 -10.75
N VAL A 122 10.86 8.19 -10.70
CA VAL A 122 9.57 8.12 -11.35
C VAL A 122 8.52 8.27 -10.26
N THR A 123 7.93 9.46 -10.15
CA THR A 123 6.81 9.71 -9.24
C THR A 123 5.52 9.27 -9.92
N VAL A 124 4.83 8.31 -9.32
CA VAL A 124 3.53 7.82 -9.79
C VAL A 124 2.43 8.47 -8.97
N ASN A 125 1.44 9.04 -9.64
CA ASN A 125 0.30 9.65 -9.00
C ASN A 125 -0.96 9.54 -9.88
N GLY A 126 -2.07 10.13 -9.45
CA GLY A 126 -3.32 10.12 -10.19
C GLY A 126 -4.46 10.73 -9.41
N VAL A 127 -5.59 10.88 -10.08
CA VAL A 127 -6.79 11.50 -9.49
C VAL A 127 -7.69 10.50 -8.75
N ALA A 128 -7.35 9.21 -8.80
CA ALA A 128 -8.22 8.15 -8.29
C ALA A 128 -8.50 8.25 -6.78
N LYS A 129 -7.52 8.70 -5.97
CA LYS A 129 -7.61 8.70 -4.51
C LYS A 129 -7.87 10.09 -3.95
N GLY A 130 -6.95 11.02 -4.17
CA GLY A 130 -7.07 12.39 -3.65
C GLY A 130 -8.30 13.14 -4.14
N PHE A 131 -8.77 12.83 -5.34
CA PHE A 131 -9.95 13.47 -5.95
C PHE A 131 -11.17 12.54 -6.02
N ALA A 132 -11.14 11.38 -5.35
CA ALA A 132 -12.23 10.39 -5.34
C ALA A 132 -12.68 9.93 -6.75
N MET A 133 -11.79 9.94 -7.74
CA MET A 133 -12.07 9.64 -9.16
C MET A 133 -11.64 8.22 -9.55
N THR A 134 -11.93 7.22 -8.72
CA THR A 134 -11.48 5.83 -8.97
C THR A 134 -12.02 5.25 -10.27
N GLY A 135 -13.27 5.53 -10.63
CA GLY A 135 -13.93 5.05 -11.85
C GLY A 135 -13.42 5.69 -13.13
N TRP A 136 -12.75 6.84 -13.07
CA TRP A 136 -12.24 7.57 -14.24
C TRP A 136 -10.98 6.94 -14.84
N ARG A 137 -10.30 6.08 -14.10
CA ARG A 137 -9.13 5.29 -14.55
C ARG A 137 -7.96 6.15 -15.08
N ILE A 138 -7.60 7.22 -14.38
CA ILE A 138 -6.48 8.09 -14.72
C ILE A 138 -5.37 8.00 -13.67
N GLY A 139 -4.16 7.73 -14.15
CA GLY A 139 -2.90 7.91 -13.45
C GLY A 139 -1.90 8.62 -14.35
N PHE A 140 -0.88 9.21 -13.78
CA PHE A 140 0.19 9.89 -14.49
C PHE A 140 1.52 9.69 -13.77
N ILE A 141 2.61 9.97 -14.47
CA ILE A 141 3.95 9.94 -13.91
C ILE A 141 4.67 11.26 -14.13
N GLY A 142 5.44 11.67 -13.12
CA GLY A 142 6.52 12.63 -13.25
C GLY A 142 7.83 11.86 -13.35
N ALA A 143 8.56 11.97 -14.48
CA ALA A 143 9.74 11.14 -14.74
C ALA A 143 10.76 11.84 -15.63
N PRO A 144 12.04 11.42 -15.66
CA PRO A 144 13.01 11.83 -16.65
C PRO A 144 12.45 11.64 -18.07
N VAL A 145 12.76 12.58 -18.96
CA VAL A 145 12.19 12.65 -20.33
C VAL A 145 12.34 11.34 -21.10
N ALA A 146 13.49 10.65 -20.97
CA ALA A 146 13.73 9.39 -21.65
C ALA A 146 12.75 8.30 -21.20
N ILE A 147 12.49 8.20 -19.89
CA ILE A 147 11.54 7.25 -19.31
C ILE A 147 10.11 7.60 -19.72
N ALA A 148 9.72 8.87 -19.61
CA ALA A 148 8.39 9.33 -19.99
C ALA A 148 8.08 9.04 -21.47
N LYS A 149 9.06 9.27 -22.39
CA LYS A 149 8.94 8.94 -23.81
C LYS A 149 8.80 7.44 -24.06
N ALA A 150 9.57 6.60 -23.33
CA ALA A 150 9.48 5.14 -23.44
C ALA A 150 8.11 4.62 -22.97
N CYS A 151 7.61 5.13 -21.85
CA CYS A 151 6.28 4.80 -21.34
C CYS A 151 5.17 5.21 -22.33
N ASN A 152 5.25 6.43 -22.89
CA ASN A 152 4.29 6.90 -23.89
C ASN A 152 4.30 6.05 -25.17
N LYS A 153 5.48 5.65 -25.64
CA LYS A 153 5.63 4.75 -26.79
C LYS A 153 4.98 3.39 -26.53
N LEU A 154 5.24 2.80 -25.37
CA LEU A 154 4.64 1.51 -24.95
C LEU A 154 3.12 1.64 -24.81
N GLN A 155 2.64 2.66 -24.12
CA GLN A 155 1.21 2.97 -23.95
C GLN A 155 0.49 3.04 -25.30
N GLY A 156 1.07 3.75 -26.27
CA GLY A 156 0.51 3.89 -27.61
C GLY A 156 0.34 2.57 -28.36
N GLN A 157 1.17 1.55 -28.06
CA GLN A 157 1.05 0.22 -28.67
C GLN A 157 0.11 -0.72 -27.91
N VAL A 158 0.01 -0.57 -26.57
CA VAL A 158 -0.75 -1.50 -25.71
C VAL A 158 -2.20 -1.09 -25.58
N THR A 159 -2.48 0.20 -25.34
CA THR A 159 -3.84 0.71 -25.05
C THR A 159 -4.24 1.89 -25.96
N SER A 160 -3.39 2.30 -26.89
CA SER A 160 -3.49 3.48 -27.76
C SER A 160 -3.43 4.79 -26.97
N ALA A 161 -4.45 5.11 -26.16
CA ALA A 161 -4.50 6.32 -25.35
C ALA A 161 -5.46 6.17 -24.18
N THR A 162 -5.26 6.98 -23.16
CA THR A 162 -6.19 7.15 -22.06
C THR A 162 -7.46 7.87 -22.54
N CYS A 163 -8.63 7.51 -22.01
CA CYS A 163 -9.93 8.10 -22.36
C CYS A 163 -9.89 9.65 -22.32
N SER A 164 -10.21 10.30 -23.44
CA SER A 164 -10.12 11.77 -23.58
C SER A 164 -11.09 12.53 -22.66
N ILE A 165 -12.28 11.97 -22.38
CA ILE A 165 -13.24 12.55 -21.44
C ILE A 165 -12.64 12.54 -20.03
N ALA A 166 -12.04 11.43 -19.63
CA ALA A 166 -11.37 11.32 -18.34
C ALA A 166 -10.16 12.27 -18.22
N GLN A 167 -9.38 12.46 -19.30
CA GLN A 167 -8.30 13.42 -19.32
C GLN A 167 -8.81 14.86 -19.11
N ARG A 168 -9.92 15.25 -19.75
CA ARG A 168 -10.53 16.58 -19.56
C ARG A 168 -11.02 16.79 -18.12
N ALA A 169 -11.66 15.78 -17.53
CA ALA A 169 -12.04 15.83 -16.12
C ALA A 169 -10.82 15.94 -15.20
N THR A 170 -9.74 15.22 -15.51
CA THR A 170 -8.49 15.29 -14.76
C THR A 170 -7.84 16.67 -14.81
N ILE A 171 -7.82 17.32 -15.98
CA ILE A 171 -7.32 18.71 -16.11
C ILE A 171 -8.07 19.60 -15.11
N LYS A 172 -9.41 19.47 -15.06
CA LYS A 172 -10.23 20.30 -14.15
C LYS A 172 -9.95 20.00 -12.69
N ALA A 173 -9.74 18.72 -12.33
CA ALA A 173 -9.33 18.32 -10.98
C ALA A 173 -7.94 18.89 -10.61
N MET A 174 -6.98 18.87 -11.54
CA MET A 174 -5.62 19.36 -11.31
C MET A 174 -5.50 20.90 -11.27
N GLU A 175 -6.52 21.63 -11.75
CA GLU A 175 -6.63 23.09 -11.57
C GLU A 175 -7.07 23.48 -10.16
N MET A 176 -7.62 22.55 -9.38
CA MET A 176 -8.00 22.79 -7.98
C MET A 176 -6.74 22.82 -7.12
N ASP A 177 -6.69 23.74 -6.16
CA ASP A 177 -5.70 23.70 -5.10
C ASP A 177 -6.16 22.73 -4.00
N PRO A 178 -5.52 21.58 -3.81
CA PRO A 178 -5.93 20.61 -2.81
C PRO A 178 -5.87 21.13 -1.37
N SER A 179 -5.06 22.17 -1.11
CA SER A 179 -4.92 22.78 0.21
C SER A 179 -6.08 23.67 0.61
N THR A 180 -6.85 24.14 -0.38
CA THR A 180 -7.99 25.06 -0.20
C THR A 180 -9.33 24.47 -0.67
N SER A 181 -9.32 23.29 -1.29
CA SER A 181 -10.53 22.60 -1.75
C SER A 181 -11.29 21.99 -0.57
N ASP A 182 -12.49 22.49 -0.30
CA ASP A 182 -13.37 21.97 0.76
C ASP A 182 -13.65 20.47 0.58
N ASP A 183 -13.85 20.01 -0.65
CA ASP A 183 -14.13 18.59 -0.93
C ASP A 183 -12.97 17.69 -0.52
N ILE A 184 -11.73 18.07 -0.85
CA ILE A 184 -10.53 17.29 -0.51
C ILE A 184 -10.27 17.35 1.00
N ILE A 185 -10.39 18.54 1.60
CA ILE A 185 -10.22 18.74 3.04
C ILE A 185 -11.26 17.94 3.82
N ASN A 186 -12.53 18.01 3.44
CA ASN A 186 -13.60 17.25 4.09
C ASN A 186 -13.42 15.75 3.95
N MET A 187 -13.06 15.26 2.77
CA MET A 187 -12.75 13.83 2.56
C MET A 187 -11.62 13.37 3.48
N ARG A 188 -10.51 14.11 3.53
CA ARG A 188 -9.38 13.81 4.43
C ARG A 188 -9.80 13.79 5.90
N ASN A 189 -10.60 14.77 6.34
CA ASN A 189 -11.06 14.86 7.72
C ASN A 189 -12.01 13.71 8.08
N ILE A 190 -12.87 13.27 7.15
CA ILE A 190 -13.72 12.09 7.33
C ILE A 190 -12.85 10.82 7.47
N PHE A 191 -11.83 10.66 6.64
CA PHE A 191 -10.90 9.52 6.78
C PHE A 191 -10.13 9.58 8.09
N LEU A 192 -9.68 10.75 8.53
CA LEU A 192 -9.02 10.93 9.81
C LEU A 192 -9.92 10.48 10.97
N LYS A 193 -11.17 10.93 11.00
CA LYS A 193 -12.16 10.53 12.01
C LYS A 193 -12.41 9.01 12.01
N ARG A 194 -12.57 8.41 10.83
CA ARG A 194 -12.74 6.95 10.69
C ARG A 194 -11.51 6.19 11.14
N ARG A 195 -10.31 6.67 10.82
CA ARG A 195 -9.06 6.10 11.29
C ARG A 195 -9.00 6.03 12.81
N ASP A 196 -9.24 7.16 13.47
CA ASP A 196 -9.15 7.25 14.94
C ASP A 196 -10.16 6.31 15.61
N MET A 197 -11.41 6.32 15.15
CA MET A 197 -12.45 5.42 15.61
C MET A 197 -12.08 3.93 15.41
N MET A 198 -11.59 3.58 14.22
CA MET A 198 -11.22 2.20 13.94
C MET A 198 -9.98 1.76 14.71
N TYR A 199 -9.02 2.64 14.93
CA TYR A 199 -7.86 2.33 15.77
C TYR A 199 -8.28 1.91 17.17
N GLU A 200 -9.15 2.69 17.82
CA GLU A 200 -9.69 2.35 19.15
C GLU A 200 -10.42 0.99 19.16
N LEU A 201 -11.21 0.71 18.13
CA LEU A 201 -11.95 -0.55 18.04
C LEU A 201 -11.03 -1.75 17.79
N LEU A 202 -10.04 -1.62 16.88
CA LEU A 202 -9.13 -2.70 16.53
C LEU A 202 -8.16 -3.03 17.69
N CYS A 203 -7.73 -2.04 18.47
CA CYS A 203 -6.90 -2.26 19.65
C CYS A 203 -7.59 -3.06 20.76
N GLN A 204 -8.92 -3.18 20.72
CA GLN A 204 -9.70 -3.98 21.67
C GLN A 204 -9.86 -5.45 21.25
N ILE A 205 -9.43 -5.82 20.03
CA ILE A 205 -9.54 -7.19 19.53
C ILE A 205 -8.35 -7.99 20.05
N PRO A 206 -8.57 -9.08 20.83
CA PRO A 206 -7.48 -9.90 21.34
C PRO A 206 -6.59 -10.44 20.20
N GLY A 207 -5.27 -10.40 20.39
CA GLY A 207 -4.30 -10.90 19.42
C GLY A 207 -4.08 -10.00 18.19
N PHE A 208 -4.71 -8.82 18.16
CA PHE A 208 -4.40 -7.79 17.14
C PHE A 208 -3.34 -6.83 17.67
N LYS A 209 -2.24 -6.70 16.91
CA LYS A 209 -1.23 -5.69 17.14
C LYS A 209 -1.36 -4.61 16.07
N VAL A 210 -1.76 -3.41 16.47
CA VAL A 210 -2.20 -2.35 15.56
C VAL A 210 -1.27 -1.16 15.62
N ARG A 211 -0.87 -0.63 14.46
CA ARG A 211 -0.23 0.69 14.32
C ARG A 211 -1.24 1.70 13.81
N LEU A 212 -1.16 2.93 14.30
CA LEU A 212 -2.00 4.03 13.83
C LEU A 212 -1.51 4.49 12.44
N PRO A 213 -2.32 4.36 11.38
CA PRO A 213 -1.93 4.81 10.05
C PRO A 213 -1.75 6.33 10.00
N LYS A 214 -0.78 6.78 9.22
CA LYS A 214 -0.46 8.20 9.03
C LYS A 214 -1.02 8.78 7.73
N GLY A 215 -1.52 7.90 6.85
CA GLY A 215 -2.16 8.27 5.59
C GLY A 215 -2.90 7.10 4.95
N ALA A 216 -3.35 7.27 3.71
CA ALA A 216 -4.21 6.34 3.00
C ALA A 216 -5.52 6.05 3.78
N PHE A 217 -6.12 4.88 3.57
CA PHE A 217 -7.35 4.46 4.28
C PHE A 217 -7.34 2.96 4.61
N TYR A 218 -6.17 2.47 5.13
CA TYR A 218 -5.97 1.07 5.48
C TYR A 218 -5.41 0.93 6.88
N PHE A 219 -5.81 -0.17 7.55
CA PHE A 219 -5.10 -0.76 8.67
C PHE A 219 -4.44 -2.06 8.21
N PHE A 220 -3.29 -2.37 8.78
CA PHE A 220 -2.55 -3.60 8.54
C PHE A 220 -2.08 -4.21 9.88
N PRO A 221 -3.03 -4.66 10.73
CA PRO A 221 -2.71 -5.27 12.02
C PRO A 221 -1.97 -6.59 11.82
N GLU A 222 -1.00 -6.86 12.70
CA GLU A 222 -0.43 -8.17 12.89
C GLU A 222 -1.39 -9.02 13.72
N ILE A 223 -1.57 -10.28 13.30
CA ILE A 223 -2.50 -11.24 13.88
C ILE A 223 -1.84 -12.59 14.18
N SER A 224 -0.52 -12.67 14.15
CA SER A 224 0.24 -13.91 14.34
C SER A 224 -0.01 -14.59 15.69
N GLU A 225 -0.44 -13.84 16.72
CA GLU A 225 -0.85 -14.38 18.01
C GLU A 225 -2.14 -15.23 17.95
N LEU A 226 -2.88 -15.17 16.86
CA LEU A 226 -4.07 -15.98 16.62
C LEU A 226 -3.76 -17.31 15.93
N TYR A 227 -2.55 -17.48 15.42
CA TYR A 227 -2.15 -18.73 14.78
C TYR A 227 -1.98 -19.85 15.81
N GLY A 228 -2.42 -21.05 15.42
CA GLY A 228 -2.51 -22.21 16.32
C GLY A 228 -3.83 -22.27 17.13
N LYS A 229 -4.66 -21.23 17.11
CA LYS A 229 -5.97 -21.25 17.80
C LYS A 229 -7.00 -22.03 16.99
N ASN A 230 -7.89 -22.73 17.72
CA ASN A 230 -8.99 -23.47 17.15
C ASN A 230 -10.21 -22.54 16.95
N VAL A 231 -10.87 -22.69 15.81
CA VAL A 231 -12.18 -22.09 15.56
C VAL A 231 -13.28 -22.94 16.22
N PRO A 232 -14.49 -22.40 16.47
CA PRO A 232 -15.62 -23.17 17.01
C PRO A 232 -15.93 -24.42 16.17
N ALA A 233 -16.34 -25.51 16.80
CA ALA A 233 -16.71 -26.76 16.11
C ALA A 233 -17.87 -26.58 15.11
N THR A 234 -18.70 -25.55 15.30
CA THR A 234 -19.85 -25.19 14.44
C THR A 234 -19.46 -24.19 13.34
N SER A 235 -18.16 -23.90 13.17
CA SER A 235 -17.69 -22.92 12.21
C SER A 235 -17.97 -23.35 10.76
N ILE A 236 -18.52 -22.43 9.96
CA ILE A 236 -18.72 -22.60 8.51
C ILE A 236 -17.37 -22.76 7.79
N PHE A 237 -16.33 -22.11 8.30
CA PHE A 237 -14.97 -22.30 7.80
C PHE A 237 -14.53 -23.76 7.92
N THR A 238 -14.78 -24.41 9.07
CA THR A 238 -14.48 -25.84 9.25
C THR A 238 -15.27 -26.72 8.27
N GLU A 239 -16.56 -26.45 8.11
CA GLU A 239 -17.40 -27.19 7.16
C GLU A 239 -16.87 -27.09 5.72
N LYS A 240 -16.45 -25.89 5.30
CA LYS A 240 -16.04 -25.65 3.90
C LYS A 240 -14.60 -26.09 3.60
N TYR A 241 -13.68 -25.94 4.55
CA TYR A 241 -12.24 -26.15 4.31
C TYR A 241 -11.67 -27.37 5.03
N GLY A 242 -12.43 -28.03 5.89
CA GLY A 242 -11.95 -29.17 6.70
C GLY A 242 -10.88 -28.80 7.72
N LYS A 243 -10.71 -27.48 8.01
CA LYS A 243 -9.73 -26.95 8.95
C LYS A 243 -10.40 -26.50 10.24
N THR A 244 -9.75 -26.75 11.36
CA THR A 244 -10.19 -26.33 12.69
C THR A 244 -9.24 -25.32 13.34
N VAL A 245 -8.06 -25.13 12.75
CA VAL A 245 -6.99 -24.27 13.27
C VAL A 245 -6.68 -23.17 12.27
N ILE A 246 -6.43 -21.97 12.75
CA ILE A 246 -5.94 -20.85 11.94
C ILE A 246 -4.40 -20.95 11.87
N GLU A 247 -3.86 -21.16 10.68
CA GLU A 247 -2.42 -21.36 10.48
C GLU A 247 -1.73 -20.15 9.83
N ASN A 248 -2.49 -19.28 9.14
CA ASN A 248 -1.96 -18.19 8.34
C ASN A 248 -3.02 -17.10 8.11
N SER A 249 -2.64 -16.00 7.45
CA SER A 249 -3.55 -14.88 7.14
C SER A 249 -4.70 -15.25 6.22
N THR A 250 -4.51 -16.23 5.34
CA THR A 250 -5.58 -16.71 4.44
C THR A 250 -6.66 -17.45 5.23
N ASP A 251 -6.27 -18.37 6.10
CA ASP A 251 -7.21 -19.10 6.97
C ASP A 251 -8.02 -18.12 7.83
N PHE A 252 -7.35 -17.13 8.43
CA PHE A 252 -8.02 -16.10 9.23
C PHE A 252 -9.03 -15.29 8.38
N CYS A 253 -8.63 -14.82 7.19
CA CYS A 253 -9.54 -14.09 6.32
C CYS A 253 -10.75 -14.92 5.90
N MET A 254 -10.57 -16.21 5.63
CA MET A 254 -11.67 -17.11 5.29
C MET A 254 -12.58 -17.39 6.49
N TYR A 255 -12.01 -17.60 7.68
CA TYR A 255 -12.79 -17.74 8.91
C TYR A 255 -13.66 -16.48 9.13
N ILE A 256 -13.06 -15.30 9.10
CA ILE A 256 -13.79 -14.03 9.30
C ILE A 256 -14.84 -13.79 8.20
N LEU A 257 -14.54 -14.19 6.96
CA LEU A 257 -15.50 -14.05 5.85
C LEU A 257 -16.73 -14.91 6.06
N TYR A 258 -16.58 -16.18 6.44
CA TYR A 258 -17.69 -17.12 6.53
C TYR A 258 -18.43 -17.07 7.86
N ASP A 259 -17.72 -16.87 8.95
CA ASP A 259 -18.33 -16.93 10.29
C ASP A 259 -18.72 -15.54 10.82
N ALA A 260 -18.06 -14.46 10.36
CA ALA A 260 -18.38 -13.10 10.75
C ALA A 260 -18.98 -12.24 9.62
N ASN A 261 -19.04 -12.73 8.38
CA ASN A 261 -19.49 -11.97 7.19
C ASN A 261 -18.74 -10.63 7.02
N VAL A 262 -17.42 -10.64 7.24
CA VAL A 262 -16.55 -9.49 7.02
C VAL A 262 -15.44 -9.87 6.06
N ALA A 263 -15.28 -9.10 4.98
CA ALA A 263 -14.23 -9.32 3.97
C ALA A 263 -12.94 -8.58 4.36
N LEU A 264 -11.87 -9.32 4.57
CA LEU A 264 -10.52 -8.83 4.78
C LEU A 264 -9.62 -9.27 3.61
N VAL A 265 -8.42 -8.71 3.53
CA VAL A 265 -7.43 -9.17 2.55
C VAL A 265 -6.24 -9.75 3.30
N GLN A 266 -5.89 -11.00 2.93
CA GLN A 266 -4.77 -11.73 3.53
C GLN A 266 -3.43 -11.00 3.34
N GLY A 267 -2.61 -10.96 4.38
CA GLY A 267 -1.33 -10.25 4.37
C GLY A 267 -0.29 -10.87 3.43
N ILE A 268 -0.37 -12.18 3.20
CA ILE A 268 0.52 -12.87 2.25
C ILE A 268 0.47 -12.24 0.85
N ALA A 269 -0.68 -11.70 0.43
CA ALA A 269 -0.81 -10.99 -0.85
C ALA A 269 0.04 -9.72 -0.92
N PHE A 270 0.39 -9.14 0.24
CA PHE A 270 1.24 -7.96 0.38
C PHE A 270 2.68 -8.34 0.79
N GLY A 271 2.99 -9.63 0.90
CA GLY A 271 4.32 -10.13 1.26
C GLY A 271 4.58 -10.28 2.77
N ASP A 272 3.54 -10.20 3.62
CA ASP A 272 3.64 -10.45 5.07
C ASP A 272 2.44 -11.26 5.56
N ASP A 273 2.67 -12.56 5.76
CA ASP A 273 1.61 -13.51 6.15
C ASP A 273 1.18 -13.38 7.63
N ASN A 274 1.87 -12.56 8.42
CA ASN A 274 1.49 -12.33 9.82
C ASN A 274 0.38 -11.28 9.99
N CYS A 275 0.00 -10.60 8.92
CA CYS A 275 -0.91 -9.46 8.96
C CYS A 275 -2.17 -9.68 8.11
N VAL A 276 -3.16 -8.80 8.29
CA VAL A 276 -4.33 -8.69 7.39
C VAL A 276 -4.60 -7.22 7.09
N ARG A 277 -5.13 -6.92 5.87
CA ARG A 277 -5.51 -5.56 5.52
C ARG A 277 -7.01 -5.33 5.71
N LEU A 278 -7.34 -4.24 6.40
CA LEU A 278 -8.68 -3.67 6.48
C LEU A 278 -8.71 -2.31 5.79
N SER A 279 -9.77 -2.03 5.02
CA SER A 279 -10.03 -0.68 4.48
C SER A 279 -11.10 0.01 5.32
N TYR A 280 -10.87 1.29 5.66
CA TYR A 280 -11.90 2.12 6.33
C TYR A 280 -12.58 3.12 5.38
N ALA A 281 -12.54 2.83 4.06
CA ALA A 281 -13.22 3.63 3.04
C ALA A 281 -14.71 3.22 2.87
N THR A 282 -15.46 3.17 3.98
CA THR A 282 -16.90 2.89 4.02
C THR A 282 -17.57 3.67 5.16
N SER A 283 -18.87 3.51 5.40
CA SER A 283 -19.59 4.25 6.45
C SER A 283 -19.12 3.88 7.87
N GLU A 284 -19.24 4.81 8.82
CA GLU A 284 -18.88 4.56 10.22
C GLU A 284 -19.72 3.43 10.83
N GLU A 285 -20.98 3.29 10.44
CA GLU A 285 -21.87 2.20 10.88
C GLU A 285 -21.32 0.83 10.47
N GLN A 286 -20.97 0.70 9.17
CA GLN A 286 -20.39 -0.57 8.65
C GLN A 286 -19.04 -0.87 9.31
N LEU A 287 -18.21 0.12 9.58
CA LEU A 287 -16.93 -0.06 10.24
C LEU A 287 -17.08 -0.55 11.68
N ARG A 288 -17.99 0.06 12.45
CA ARG A 288 -18.29 -0.38 13.84
C ARG A 288 -18.81 -1.81 13.86
N GLU A 289 -19.74 -2.12 12.96
CA GLU A 289 -20.31 -3.46 12.87
C GLU A 289 -19.27 -4.51 12.46
N ALA A 290 -18.40 -4.18 11.50
CA ALA A 290 -17.31 -5.07 11.09
C ALA A 290 -16.34 -5.33 12.27
N ALA A 291 -15.93 -4.29 12.98
CA ALA A 291 -15.04 -4.44 14.15
C ALA A 291 -15.68 -5.28 15.27
N ARG A 292 -16.98 -5.07 15.55
CA ARG A 292 -17.73 -5.87 16.51
C ARG A 292 -17.74 -7.36 16.13
N ARG A 293 -18.07 -7.67 14.87
CA ARG A 293 -18.12 -9.04 14.34
C ARG A 293 -16.76 -9.73 14.37
N ILE A 294 -15.71 -9.03 13.95
CA ILE A 294 -14.35 -9.58 14.02
C ILE A 294 -13.99 -9.90 15.46
N ARG A 295 -14.26 -8.98 16.41
CA ARG A 295 -13.98 -9.21 17.83
C ARG A 295 -14.70 -10.45 18.37
N GLU A 296 -16.00 -10.56 18.13
CA GLU A 296 -16.79 -11.71 18.58
C GLU A 296 -16.27 -13.03 17.99
N ALA A 297 -15.90 -13.03 16.69
CA ALA A 297 -15.33 -14.22 16.08
C ALA A 297 -13.99 -14.61 16.72
N VAL A 298 -13.13 -13.62 17.00
CA VAL A 298 -11.83 -13.86 17.66
C VAL A 298 -12.00 -14.33 19.11
N GLU A 299 -12.92 -13.74 19.87
CA GLU A 299 -13.23 -14.15 21.26
C GLU A 299 -13.77 -15.59 21.34
N ASN A 300 -14.39 -16.10 20.27
CA ASN A 300 -14.87 -17.47 20.17
C ASN A 300 -13.79 -18.50 19.81
N MET A 301 -12.59 -18.07 19.43
CA MET A 301 -11.43 -18.95 19.18
C MET A 301 -10.84 -19.47 20.50
N LYS A 302 -10.29 -20.70 20.50
CA LYS A 302 -9.71 -21.37 21.69
C LYS A 302 -8.25 -21.72 21.48
#